data_39b74cc262cc07ddade0e5aadfdd0598
#
_entry.id   39b74cc262cc07ddade0e5aadfdd0598
#
_cell.length_a   1.000
_cell.length_b   1.000
_cell.length_c   1.000
_cell.angle_alpha   90.00
_cell.angle_beta   90.00
_cell.angle_gamma   90.00
#
_symmetry.space_group_name_H-M   'P 1'
#
loop_
_entity.id
_entity.type
_entity.pdbx_description
1 polymer ?
#
loop_
_entity_poly.entity_id
_entity_poly.type
_entity_poly.pdbx_seq_one_letter_code
_entity_poly.pdbx_strand_id
1 'polypeptide(L)'
;MMNNVKDILRQIDKFGYCIVPDVIQTAMADRVRGILHDLLAAERTHEVGQGSQRVGRLLVKHPIFLELLCHPLVIEVWKRLLGPDIICSSWSANTVYPGHEQFGWHVDYPYWSKQPPWPAGYLAGQTVWMLDDFTENNGATGIVPGSHVAGHPPEEPRNLWREDGKVLTGARGSVVFGHGAWWHTARPNRTAESRSCLLGMYIMPWFLPQEDMGAQLTELEQPSELVQQLLGAGQHRPRTVGG
;
A
#
# COMPACT_ATOMS: atom_id res chain seq x y z
N MET A 1 22.75 -1.09 7.69
CA MET A 1 21.92 -0.76 6.51
C MET A 1 21.09 -1.99 6.14
N MET A 2 19.76 -1.94 6.35
CA MET A 2 18.84 -3.05 6.00
C MET A 2 18.40 -2.91 4.54
N ASN A 3 19.27 -3.23 3.58
CA ASN A 3 18.93 -3.24 2.14
C ASN A 3 19.04 -4.64 1.53
N ASN A 4 19.11 -5.69 2.35
CA ASN A 4 19.12 -7.05 1.84
C ASN A 4 17.68 -7.58 1.81
N VAL A 5 17.20 -7.95 0.65
CA VAL A 5 15.84 -8.52 0.47
C VAL A 5 15.57 -9.67 1.44
N LYS A 6 16.54 -10.53 1.75
CA LYS A 6 16.37 -11.61 2.73
C LYS A 6 16.00 -11.11 4.12
N ASP A 7 16.53 -9.97 4.55
CA ASP A 7 16.22 -9.38 5.85
C ASP A 7 14.81 -8.77 5.85
N ILE A 8 14.43 -8.13 4.74
CA ILE A 8 13.07 -7.62 4.55
C ILE A 8 12.05 -8.76 4.65
N LEU A 9 12.27 -9.86 3.92
CA LEU A 9 11.39 -11.03 3.93
C LEU A 9 11.26 -11.61 5.34
N ARG A 10 12.38 -11.81 6.05
CA ARG A 10 12.36 -12.32 7.43
C ARG A 10 11.58 -11.41 8.40
N GLN A 11 11.63 -10.10 8.21
CA GLN A 11 10.88 -9.18 9.05
C GLN A 11 9.38 -9.23 8.74
N ILE A 12 9.01 -9.31 7.46
CA ILE A 12 7.61 -9.45 7.06
C ILE A 12 7.05 -10.78 7.60
N ASP A 13 7.77 -11.88 7.48
CA ASP A 13 7.37 -13.18 8.03
C ASP A 13 7.19 -13.15 9.55
N LYS A 14 8.07 -12.43 10.25
CA LYS A 14 8.05 -12.42 11.72
C LYS A 14 7.03 -11.44 12.30
N PHE A 15 6.93 -10.26 11.73
CA PHE A 15 6.17 -9.15 12.30
C PHE A 15 4.96 -8.72 11.48
N GLY A 16 4.82 -9.23 10.25
CA GLY A 16 3.82 -8.79 9.29
C GLY A 16 4.22 -7.53 8.52
N TYR A 17 5.38 -6.95 8.80
CA TYR A 17 5.86 -5.75 8.10
C TYR A 17 7.38 -5.56 8.21
N CYS A 18 7.91 -4.71 7.34
CA CYS A 18 9.28 -4.19 7.40
C CYS A 18 9.29 -2.72 6.95
N ILE A 19 10.00 -1.86 7.67
CA ILE A 19 10.28 -0.48 7.24
C ILE A 19 11.69 -0.46 6.66
N VAL A 20 11.81 -0.03 5.40
CA VAL A 20 13.09 0.14 4.72
C VAL A 20 13.33 1.63 4.53
N PRO A 21 14.34 2.21 5.18
CA PRO A 21 14.67 3.62 5.01
C PRO A 21 15.34 3.88 3.66
N ASP A 22 15.27 5.13 3.20
CA ASP A 22 16.01 5.66 2.05
C ASP A 22 15.84 4.83 0.76
N VAL A 23 14.63 4.31 0.50
CA VAL A 23 14.34 3.57 -0.74
C VAL A 23 14.32 4.52 -1.93
N ILE A 24 13.83 5.73 -1.72
CA ILE A 24 14.00 6.86 -2.65
C ILE A 24 14.64 8.04 -1.91
N GLN A 25 15.36 8.86 -2.65
CA GLN A 25 15.97 10.06 -2.10
C GLN A 25 14.89 11.06 -1.65
N THR A 26 15.16 11.84 -0.61
CA THR A 26 14.28 12.87 -0.09
C THR A 26 13.77 13.82 -1.19
N ALA A 27 14.65 14.24 -2.11
CA ALA A 27 14.26 15.10 -3.24
C ALA A 27 13.20 14.45 -4.15
N MET A 28 13.28 13.12 -4.34
CA MET A 28 12.27 12.37 -5.09
C MET A 28 10.95 12.32 -4.33
N ALA A 29 10.98 12.05 -3.02
CA ALA A 29 9.79 12.07 -2.18
C ALA A 29 9.11 13.45 -2.20
N ASP A 30 9.88 14.54 -2.09
CA ASP A 30 9.37 15.91 -2.17
C ASP A 30 8.74 16.21 -3.55
N ARG A 31 9.35 15.75 -4.65
CA ARG A 31 8.78 15.88 -5.99
C ARG A 31 7.46 15.15 -6.13
N VAL A 32 7.39 13.90 -5.68
CA VAL A 32 6.15 13.09 -5.70
C VAL A 32 5.07 13.74 -4.85
N ARG A 33 5.42 14.24 -3.68
CA ARG A 33 4.51 14.97 -2.80
C ARG A 33 3.95 16.23 -3.47
N GLY A 34 4.77 17.01 -4.15
CA GLY A 34 4.34 18.20 -4.91
C GLY A 34 3.29 17.83 -5.96
N ILE A 35 3.56 16.83 -6.80
CA ILE A 35 2.61 16.34 -7.79
C ILE A 35 1.31 15.85 -7.13
N LEU A 36 1.41 15.14 -6.00
CA LEU A 36 0.22 14.68 -5.27
C LEU A 36 -0.60 15.86 -4.73
N HIS A 37 0.03 16.91 -4.23
CA HIS A 37 -0.68 18.09 -3.73
C HIS A 37 -1.49 18.79 -4.83
N ASP A 38 -0.95 18.87 -6.06
CA ASP A 38 -1.69 19.40 -7.20
C ASP A 38 -2.92 18.53 -7.54
N LEU A 39 -2.78 17.19 -7.49
CA LEU A 39 -3.88 16.26 -7.69
C LEU A 39 -4.92 16.36 -6.57
N LEU A 40 -4.49 16.47 -5.31
CA LEU A 40 -5.40 16.65 -4.17
C LEU A 40 -6.22 17.94 -4.31
N ALA A 41 -5.60 19.02 -4.79
CA ALA A 41 -6.30 20.29 -5.02
C ALA A 41 -7.31 20.17 -6.17
N ALA A 42 -6.93 19.51 -7.27
CA ALA A 42 -7.78 19.34 -8.45
C ALA A 42 -8.99 18.40 -8.21
N GLU A 43 -8.82 17.37 -7.37
CA GLU A 43 -9.83 16.33 -7.10
C GLU A 43 -10.57 16.55 -5.78
N ARG A 44 -10.45 17.72 -5.17
CA ARG A 44 -11.10 18.04 -3.90
C ARG A 44 -12.62 18.05 -4.07
N THR A 45 -13.28 17.00 -3.62
CA THR A 45 -14.74 16.93 -3.53
C THR A 45 -15.25 17.54 -2.23
N HIS A 46 -16.52 17.95 -2.17
CA HIS A 46 -17.15 18.45 -0.95
C HIS A 46 -17.22 17.40 0.19
N GLU A 47 -16.90 16.15 -0.11
CA GLU A 47 -16.92 15.02 0.82
C GLU A 47 -15.60 14.79 1.59
N VAL A 48 -14.62 15.69 1.52
CA VAL A 48 -13.39 15.64 2.34
C VAL A 48 -13.71 15.84 3.85
N GLY A 49 -14.88 15.37 4.27
CA GLY A 49 -15.49 15.64 5.57
C GLY A 49 -14.93 14.81 6.75
N GLN A 50 -13.93 13.96 6.57
CA GLN A 50 -13.43 13.09 7.64
C GLN A 50 -11.93 13.23 7.93
N GLY A 51 -11.34 14.35 7.58
CA GLY A 51 -9.94 14.65 7.89
C GLY A 51 -8.92 13.85 7.06
N SER A 52 -9.33 13.17 6.01
CA SER A 52 -8.42 12.53 5.04
C SER A 52 -8.97 12.61 3.62
N GLN A 53 -8.07 12.52 2.63
CA GLN A 53 -8.42 12.49 1.22
C GLN A 53 -7.63 11.39 0.51
N ARG A 54 -8.32 10.62 -0.34
CA ARG A 54 -7.71 9.61 -1.19
C ARG A 54 -7.72 10.06 -2.65
N VAL A 55 -6.62 9.79 -3.36
CA VAL A 55 -6.52 9.95 -4.80
C VAL A 55 -6.23 8.58 -5.40
N GLY A 56 -7.14 8.06 -6.21
CA GLY A 56 -6.98 6.78 -6.93
C GLY A 56 -6.48 6.97 -8.36
N ARG A 57 -6.29 5.86 -9.07
CA ARG A 57 -5.88 5.83 -10.48
C ARG A 57 -4.62 6.66 -10.77
N LEU A 58 -3.66 6.62 -9.88
CA LEU A 58 -2.45 7.46 -9.99
C LEU A 58 -1.60 7.12 -11.21
N LEU A 59 -1.62 5.87 -11.67
CA LEU A 59 -0.75 5.38 -12.75
C LEU A 59 -0.95 6.10 -14.09
N VAL A 60 -2.16 6.61 -14.34
CA VAL A 60 -2.49 7.39 -15.54
C VAL A 60 -2.40 8.90 -15.36
N LYS A 61 -2.14 9.36 -14.12
CA LYS A 61 -2.11 10.79 -13.81
C LYS A 61 -0.72 11.42 -13.95
N HIS A 62 0.35 10.63 -13.70
CA HIS A 62 1.71 11.11 -13.90
C HIS A 62 2.70 9.94 -14.02
N PRO A 63 3.69 9.99 -14.94
CA PRO A 63 4.67 8.90 -15.17
C PRO A 63 5.48 8.51 -13.93
N ILE A 64 5.70 9.42 -12.98
CA ILE A 64 6.44 9.16 -11.74
C ILE A 64 5.83 8.02 -10.93
N PHE A 65 4.52 7.83 -11.00
CA PHE A 65 3.84 6.75 -10.28
C PHE A 65 4.10 5.38 -10.91
N LEU A 66 4.33 5.31 -12.23
CA LEU A 66 4.77 4.10 -12.90
C LEU A 66 6.21 3.74 -12.54
N GLU A 67 7.08 4.74 -12.37
CA GLU A 67 8.46 4.54 -11.91
C GLU A 67 8.47 3.90 -10.52
N LEU A 68 7.66 4.40 -9.58
CA LEU A 68 7.54 3.85 -8.23
C LEU A 68 6.84 2.49 -8.20
N LEU A 69 5.81 2.28 -9.02
CA LEU A 69 5.16 0.97 -9.19
C LEU A 69 6.18 -0.11 -9.58
N CYS A 70 7.09 0.23 -10.49
CA CYS A 70 8.09 -0.69 -11.03
C CYS A 70 9.43 -0.65 -10.25
N HIS A 71 9.49 -0.03 -9.08
CA HIS A 71 10.73 0.11 -8.33
C HIS A 71 11.39 -1.27 -8.07
N PRO A 72 12.67 -1.48 -8.44
CA PRO A 72 13.31 -2.80 -8.44
C PRO A 72 13.21 -3.54 -7.12
N LEU A 73 13.46 -2.87 -5.99
CA LEU A 73 13.36 -3.46 -4.65
C LEU A 73 11.94 -3.94 -4.36
N VAL A 74 10.91 -3.14 -4.71
CA VAL A 74 9.50 -3.47 -4.46
C VAL A 74 9.09 -4.69 -5.27
N ILE A 75 9.44 -4.70 -6.54
CA ILE A 75 9.15 -5.83 -7.44
C ILE A 75 9.85 -7.09 -6.97
N GLU A 76 11.12 -7.01 -6.55
CA GLU A 76 11.85 -8.17 -6.05
C GLU A 76 11.19 -8.75 -4.79
N VAL A 77 10.85 -7.91 -3.81
CA VAL A 77 10.20 -8.36 -2.57
C VAL A 77 8.88 -9.07 -2.88
N TRP A 78 8.01 -8.44 -3.67
CA TRP A 78 6.69 -9.03 -3.93
C TRP A 78 6.74 -10.25 -4.84
N LYS A 79 7.63 -10.30 -5.83
CA LYS A 79 7.83 -11.52 -6.62
C LYS A 79 8.34 -12.70 -5.78
N ARG A 80 9.14 -12.45 -4.73
CA ARG A 80 9.59 -13.50 -3.80
C ARG A 80 8.46 -14.05 -2.93
N LEU A 81 7.51 -13.22 -2.53
CA LEU A 81 6.41 -13.58 -1.61
C LEU A 81 5.14 -14.05 -2.34
N LEU A 82 4.83 -13.46 -3.48
CA LEU A 82 3.57 -13.68 -4.21
C LEU A 82 3.75 -14.48 -5.51
N GLY A 83 5.00 -14.74 -5.91
CA GLY A 83 5.32 -15.42 -7.18
C GLY A 83 5.69 -14.45 -8.31
N PRO A 84 6.23 -14.98 -9.44
CA PRO A 84 6.76 -14.17 -10.54
C PRO A 84 5.69 -13.34 -11.28
N ASP A 85 4.43 -13.81 -11.28
CA ASP A 85 3.34 -13.27 -12.09
C ASP A 85 2.45 -12.29 -11.30
N ILE A 86 3.02 -11.61 -10.30
CA ILE A 86 2.29 -10.61 -9.51
C ILE A 86 1.64 -9.55 -10.39
N ILE A 87 0.51 -9.03 -9.91
CA ILE A 87 -0.19 -7.89 -10.50
C ILE A 87 -0.45 -6.81 -9.46
N CYS A 88 -0.67 -5.58 -9.92
CA CYS A 88 -1.11 -4.48 -9.10
C CYS A 88 -2.63 -4.55 -8.90
N SER A 89 -3.09 -4.43 -7.66
CA SER A 89 -4.52 -4.39 -7.31
C SER A 89 -5.05 -2.97 -7.22
N SER A 90 -4.25 -2.07 -6.65
CA SER A 90 -4.55 -0.65 -6.53
C SER A 90 -3.28 0.17 -6.40
N TRP A 91 -3.32 1.41 -6.89
CA TRP A 91 -2.25 2.37 -6.74
C TRP A 91 -2.82 3.75 -6.45
N SER A 92 -2.83 4.11 -5.19
CA SER A 92 -3.51 5.31 -4.69
C SER A 92 -2.63 6.10 -3.74
N ALA A 93 -3.05 7.31 -3.41
CA ALA A 93 -2.48 8.09 -2.32
C ALA A 93 -3.50 8.28 -1.22
N ASN A 94 -3.02 8.47 0.01
CA ASN A 94 -3.83 8.89 1.13
C ASN A 94 -3.14 10.03 1.88
N THR A 95 -3.87 11.12 2.08
CA THR A 95 -3.41 12.28 2.85
C THR A 95 -4.31 12.46 4.07
N VAL A 96 -3.69 12.47 5.24
CA VAL A 96 -4.36 12.68 6.54
C VAL A 96 -4.13 14.14 6.94
N TYR A 97 -5.21 14.90 7.04
CA TYR A 97 -5.18 16.31 7.36
C TYR A 97 -5.15 16.57 8.88
N PRO A 98 -4.72 17.76 9.31
CA PRO A 98 -4.87 18.22 10.70
C PRO A 98 -6.30 18.02 11.22
N GLY A 99 -6.43 17.54 12.45
CA GLY A 99 -7.74 17.32 13.07
C GLY A 99 -8.42 16.00 12.68
N HIS A 100 -7.76 15.12 11.93
CA HIS A 100 -8.24 13.73 11.78
C HIS A 100 -8.18 13.03 13.13
N GLU A 101 -9.29 12.48 13.61
CA GLU A 101 -9.39 11.85 14.94
C GLU A 101 -9.80 10.38 14.90
N GLN A 102 -10.01 9.81 13.70
CA GLN A 102 -10.59 8.49 13.57
C GLN A 102 -9.53 7.38 13.61
N PHE A 103 -9.91 6.27 14.23
CA PHE A 103 -9.30 4.95 14.07
C PHE A 103 -10.27 4.03 13.31
N GLY A 104 -9.73 3.03 12.65
CA GLY A 104 -10.51 2.01 11.98
C GLY A 104 -9.63 0.81 11.69
N TRP A 105 -9.37 -0.03 12.72
CA TRP A 105 -8.56 -1.23 12.56
C TRP A 105 -9.20 -2.18 11.54
N HIS A 106 -8.43 -2.55 10.53
CA HIS A 106 -8.89 -3.38 9.42
C HIS A 106 -7.75 -4.19 8.82
N VAL A 107 -8.11 -5.00 7.88
CA VAL A 107 -7.23 -5.68 6.92
C VAL A 107 -7.62 -5.24 5.51
N ASP A 108 -6.70 -5.36 4.57
CA ASP A 108 -6.96 -5.01 3.20
C ASP A 108 -7.51 -6.19 2.36
N TYR A 109 -7.89 -5.88 1.13
CA TYR A 109 -8.22 -6.85 0.10
C TYR A 109 -7.00 -7.76 -0.21
N PRO A 110 -7.19 -9.05 -0.48
CA PRO A 110 -8.47 -9.77 -0.56
C PRO A 110 -8.95 -10.34 0.78
N TYR A 111 -8.25 -10.10 1.88
CA TYR A 111 -8.54 -10.73 3.17
C TYR A 111 -9.89 -10.32 3.73
N TRP A 112 -10.24 -9.02 3.70
CA TRP A 112 -11.55 -8.57 4.20
C TRP A 112 -12.75 -9.16 3.42
N SER A 113 -12.53 -9.61 2.17
CA SER A 113 -13.58 -10.21 1.32
C SER A 113 -13.77 -11.71 1.54
N LYS A 114 -12.96 -12.32 2.42
CA LYS A 114 -12.97 -13.76 2.68
C LYS A 114 -13.40 -14.07 4.11
N GLN A 115 -14.20 -15.11 4.23
CA GLN A 115 -14.53 -15.67 5.55
C GLN A 115 -13.29 -16.29 6.21
N PRO A 116 -13.04 -16.02 7.51
CA PRO A 116 -11.99 -16.72 8.24
C PRO A 116 -12.36 -18.22 8.48
N PRO A 117 -11.36 -19.07 8.74
CA PRO A 117 -9.95 -18.75 8.84
C PRO A 117 -9.31 -18.54 7.46
N TRP A 118 -8.41 -17.58 7.36
CA TRP A 118 -7.68 -17.34 6.12
C TRP A 118 -6.57 -18.39 5.90
N PRO A 119 -6.24 -18.70 4.64
CA PRO A 119 -5.12 -19.59 4.36
C PRO A 119 -3.81 -18.99 4.87
N ALA A 120 -2.91 -19.85 5.31
CA ALA A 120 -1.55 -19.45 5.62
C ALA A 120 -0.82 -18.98 4.35
N GLY A 121 0.11 -18.04 4.52
CA GLY A 121 0.92 -17.48 3.44
C GLY A 121 0.35 -16.19 2.84
N TYR A 122 0.94 -15.80 1.72
CA TYR A 122 0.72 -14.48 1.13
C TYR A 122 -0.31 -14.55 0.02
N LEU A 123 -1.40 -13.78 0.13
CA LEU A 123 -2.34 -13.51 -0.98
C LEU A 123 -2.12 -12.13 -1.58
N ALA A 124 -1.65 -11.21 -0.75
CA ALA A 124 -1.40 -9.81 -1.11
C ALA A 124 -0.28 -9.23 -0.27
N GLY A 125 0.30 -8.15 -0.76
CA GLY A 125 1.24 -7.33 -0.03
C GLY A 125 1.06 -5.86 -0.36
N GLN A 126 1.29 -5.01 0.63
CA GLN A 126 1.12 -3.57 0.52
C GLN A 126 2.44 -2.84 0.69
N THR A 127 2.71 -1.87 -0.17
CA THR A 127 3.74 -0.85 0.05
C THR A 127 3.11 0.44 0.53
N VAL A 128 3.69 1.05 1.57
CA VAL A 128 3.38 2.41 1.99
C VAL A 128 4.62 3.27 1.78
N TRP A 129 4.57 4.17 0.79
CA TRP A 129 5.65 5.10 0.49
C TRP A 129 5.46 6.35 1.32
N MET A 130 6.39 6.64 2.21
CA MET A 130 6.34 7.82 3.06
C MET A 130 6.76 9.06 2.24
N LEU A 131 5.80 9.92 1.92
CA LEU A 131 6.08 11.20 1.24
C LEU A 131 6.36 12.33 2.23
N ASP A 132 5.89 12.17 3.47
CA ASP A 132 6.22 12.97 4.64
C ASP A 132 6.89 12.09 5.69
N ASP A 133 7.59 12.70 6.64
CA ASP A 133 8.06 11.96 7.81
C ASP A 133 6.85 11.42 8.57
N PHE A 134 6.87 10.14 8.94
CA PHE A 134 5.84 9.52 9.76
C PHE A 134 6.26 9.62 11.22
N THR A 135 5.44 10.30 12.02
CA THR A 135 5.70 10.56 13.44
C THR A 135 4.55 10.07 14.31
N GLU A 136 4.77 10.03 15.63
CA GLU A 136 3.75 9.63 16.61
C GLU A 136 2.47 10.48 16.54
N ASN A 137 2.54 11.72 16.06
CA ASN A 137 1.47 12.70 16.20
C ASN A 137 0.82 13.13 14.87
N ASN A 138 1.36 12.74 13.70
CA ASN A 138 0.89 13.27 12.41
C ASN A 138 0.00 12.30 11.61
N GLY A 139 -0.69 11.41 12.29
CA GLY A 139 -1.58 10.45 11.61
C GLY A 139 -0.83 9.29 10.93
N ALA A 140 0.40 9.02 11.38
CA ALA A 140 1.15 7.85 10.89
C ALA A 140 0.37 6.55 11.13
N THR A 141 0.53 5.58 10.25
CA THR A 141 -0.19 4.30 10.31
C THR A 141 0.10 3.55 11.61
N GLY A 142 -0.96 3.12 12.29
CA GLY A 142 -0.88 2.17 13.40
C GLY A 142 -0.95 0.74 12.88
N ILE A 143 -0.19 -0.16 13.49
CA ILE A 143 -0.20 -1.59 13.18
C ILE A 143 -0.19 -2.43 14.45
N VAL A 144 -0.64 -3.69 14.35
CA VAL A 144 -0.42 -4.72 15.37
C VAL A 144 0.64 -5.69 14.85
N PRO A 145 1.87 -5.68 15.39
CA PRO A 145 2.92 -6.61 14.97
C PRO A 145 2.50 -8.06 15.15
N GLY A 146 2.73 -8.89 14.14
CA GLY A 146 2.38 -10.31 14.20
C GLY A 146 0.91 -10.63 13.90
N SER A 147 0.04 -9.63 13.72
CA SER A 147 -1.40 -9.86 13.47
C SER A 147 -1.70 -10.59 12.16
N HIS A 148 -0.78 -10.58 11.20
CA HIS A 148 -0.94 -11.23 9.91
C HIS A 148 -1.13 -12.76 9.99
N VAL A 149 -0.70 -13.39 11.10
CA VAL A 149 -0.89 -14.84 11.33
C VAL A 149 -2.17 -15.17 12.10
N ALA A 150 -2.95 -14.17 12.50
CA ALA A 150 -4.20 -14.40 13.26
C ALA A 150 -5.25 -15.20 12.46
N GLY A 151 -5.23 -15.10 11.13
CA GLY A 151 -6.17 -15.81 10.26
C GLY A 151 -7.59 -15.24 10.25
N HIS A 152 -7.81 -14.08 10.86
CA HIS A 152 -9.10 -13.38 10.96
C HIS A 152 -8.90 -11.85 11.01
N PRO A 153 -9.96 -11.05 10.77
CA PRO A 153 -9.88 -9.59 10.91
C PRO A 153 -9.75 -9.19 12.39
N PRO A 154 -9.33 -7.93 12.67
CA PRO A 154 -9.30 -7.42 14.04
C PRO A 154 -10.68 -7.47 14.68
N GLU A 155 -10.69 -7.82 15.97
CA GLU A 155 -11.91 -7.88 16.79
C GLU A 155 -12.40 -6.48 17.16
N GLU A 156 -13.67 -6.38 17.53
CA GLU A 156 -14.24 -5.14 18.06
C GLU A 156 -13.77 -4.85 19.51
N PRO A 157 -13.64 -3.57 19.90
CA PRO A 157 -13.92 -2.36 19.11
C PRO A 157 -12.75 -2.00 18.17
N ARG A 158 -13.07 -1.62 16.92
CA ARG A 158 -12.08 -1.24 15.90
C ARG A 158 -11.76 0.26 15.87
N ASN A 159 -12.55 1.05 16.55
CA ASN A 159 -12.45 2.51 16.57
C ASN A 159 -11.67 3.06 17.78
N LEU A 160 -10.96 2.21 18.51
CA LEU A 160 -10.11 2.58 19.65
C LEU A 160 -8.67 2.15 19.40
N TRP A 161 -7.73 2.86 20.02
CA TRP A 161 -6.34 2.42 19.99
C TRP A 161 -6.17 1.10 20.75
N ARG A 162 -5.39 0.18 20.19
CA ARG A 162 -5.09 -1.11 20.80
C ARG A 162 -3.80 -1.03 21.62
N GLU A 163 -3.76 -1.66 22.77
CA GLU A 163 -2.57 -1.69 23.64
C GLU A 163 -1.37 -2.40 22.98
N ASP A 164 -1.64 -3.41 22.11
CA ASP A 164 -0.65 -4.14 21.33
C ASP A 164 -0.26 -3.40 20.03
N GLY A 165 -0.88 -2.25 19.77
CA GLY A 165 -0.62 -1.41 18.59
C GLY A 165 0.72 -0.69 18.67
N LYS A 166 1.34 -0.51 17.50
CA LYS A 166 2.55 0.31 17.31
C LYS A 166 2.37 1.29 16.19
N VAL A 167 3.06 2.41 16.26
CA VAL A 167 3.07 3.42 15.21
C VAL A 167 4.23 3.15 14.27
N LEU A 168 3.95 3.18 12.97
CA LEU A 168 5.00 3.13 11.94
C LEU A 168 5.64 4.51 11.84
N THR A 169 6.83 4.68 12.37
CA THR A 169 7.59 5.94 12.26
C THR A 169 8.75 5.76 11.29
N GLY A 170 9.09 6.82 10.54
CA GLY A 170 10.18 6.81 9.59
C GLY A 170 10.28 8.12 8.82
N ALA A 171 11.46 8.37 8.25
CA ALA A 171 11.69 9.54 7.42
C ALA A 171 11.03 9.38 6.04
N ARG A 172 10.63 10.49 5.41
CA ARG A 172 10.18 10.50 4.01
C ARG A 172 11.24 9.89 3.08
N GLY A 173 10.79 9.18 2.08
CA GLY A 173 11.64 8.33 1.22
C GLY A 173 11.75 6.89 1.71
N SER A 174 11.28 6.58 2.92
CA SER A 174 11.15 5.22 3.41
C SER A 174 9.94 4.50 2.79
N VAL A 175 10.00 3.17 2.75
CA VAL A 175 8.90 2.31 2.32
C VAL A 175 8.59 1.28 3.40
N VAL A 176 7.31 1.13 3.72
CA VAL A 176 6.82 -0.01 4.51
C VAL A 176 6.38 -1.10 3.55
N PHE A 177 6.88 -2.31 3.77
CA PHE A 177 6.37 -3.53 3.17
C PHE A 177 5.47 -4.22 4.19
N GLY A 178 4.18 -4.34 3.92
CA GLY A 178 3.19 -4.93 4.83
C GLY A 178 2.55 -6.17 4.23
N HIS A 179 2.39 -7.22 5.04
CA HIS A 179 1.60 -8.40 4.68
C HIS A 179 0.13 -8.00 4.51
N GLY A 180 -0.57 -8.44 3.47
CA GLY A 180 -1.96 -8.03 3.21
C GLY A 180 -2.94 -8.33 4.35
N ALA A 181 -2.64 -9.32 5.20
CA ALA A 181 -3.46 -9.68 6.35
C ALA A 181 -3.10 -8.93 7.66
N TRP A 182 -2.18 -7.98 7.63
CA TRP A 182 -1.80 -7.21 8.82
C TRP A 182 -2.94 -6.32 9.32
N TRP A 183 -3.11 -6.23 10.62
CA TRP A 183 -4.08 -5.30 11.18
C TRP A 183 -3.48 -3.91 11.26
N HIS A 184 -4.13 -2.96 10.63
CA HIS A 184 -3.63 -1.59 10.57
C HIS A 184 -4.76 -0.56 10.61
N THR A 185 -4.40 0.69 10.85
CA THR A 185 -5.35 1.80 10.96
C THR A 185 -4.67 3.13 10.63
N ALA A 186 -5.44 4.09 10.11
CA ALA A 186 -5.06 5.49 10.21
C ALA A 186 -5.13 5.93 11.69
N ARG A 187 -4.35 6.96 12.05
CA ARG A 187 -4.32 7.52 13.41
C ARG A 187 -4.64 9.01 13.39
N PRO A 188 -5.00 9.59 14.54
CA PRO A 188 -5.18 11.01 14.67
C PRO A 188 -3.97 11.82 14.21
N ASN A 189 -4.24 12.90 13.47
CA ASN A 189 -3.23 13.89 13.13
C ASN A 189 -3.40 15.13 14.01
N ARG A 190 -2.54 15.27 15.00
CA ARG A 190 -2.53 16.35 15.99
C ARG A 190 -1.54 17.44 15.67
N THR A 191 -0.98 17.41 14.45
CA THR A 191 -0.05 18.45 13.98
C THR A 191 -0.77 19.49 13.13
N ALA A 192 -0.09 20.56 12.79
CA ALA A 192 -0.61 21.59 11.89
C ALA A 192 -0.47 21.24 10.40
N GLU A 193 0.28 20.16 10.08
CA GLU A 193 0.60 19.77 8.71
C GLU A 193 -0.11 18.50 8.31
N SER A 194 -0.42 18.35 7.03
CA SER A 194 -0.92 17.09 6.47
C SER A 194 0.19 16.06 6.35
N ARG A 195 -0.18 14.78 6.36
CA ARG A 195 0.73 13.67 6.13
C ARG A 195 0.24 12.82 4.96
N SER A 196 1.06 12.71 3.94
CA SER A 196 0.77 12.02 2.68
C SER A 196 1.60 10.75 2.50
N CYS A 197 1.00 9.74 1.89
CA CYS A 197 1.69 8.54 1.44
C CYS A 197 1.09 8.01 0.14
N LEU A 198 1.88 7.20 -0.59
CA LEU A 198 1.33 6.35 -1.64
C LEU A 198 1.09 4.96 -1.10
N LEU A 199 0.07 4.32 -1.62
CA LEU A 199 -0.36 2.98 -1.26
C LEU A 199 -0.36 2.12 -2.52
N GLY A 200 0.54 1.13 -2.58
CA GLY A 200 0.61 0.17 -3.68
C GLY A 200 0.26 -1.23 -3.19
N MET A 201 -0.82 -1.79 -3.69
CA MET A 201 -1.25 -3.16 -3.37
C MET A 201 -0.86 -4.11 -4.49
N TYR A 202 -0.10 -5.16 -4.15
CA TYR A 202 0.27 -6.24 -5.06
C TYR A 202 -0.43 -7.53 -4.65
N ILE A 203 -0.93 -8.28 -5.62
CA ILE A 203 -1.69 -9.51 -5.39
C ILE A 203 -1.22 -10.62 -6.32
N MET A 204 -1.59 -11.85 -5.98
CA MET A 204 -1.47 -12.98 -6.89
C MET A 204 -2.41 -12.83 -8.09
N PRO A 205 -2.03 -13.33 -9.28
CA PRO A 205 -2.72 -13.02 -10.54
C PRO A 205 -4.14 -13.58 -10.67
N TRP A 206 -4.56 -14.49 -9.80
CA TRP A 206 -5.93 -15.04 -9.82
C TRP A 206 -6.96 -14.25 -8.99
N PHE A 207 -6.53 -13.17 -8.33
CA PHE A 207 -7.46 -12.23 -7.71
C PHE A 207 -7.80 -11.09 -8.67
N LEU A 208 -9.03 -10.61 -8.62
CA LEU A 208 -9.42 -9.40 -9.35
C LEU A 208 -8.79 -8.17 -8.66
N PRO A 209 -8.20 -7.25 -9.41
CA PRO A 209 -7.75 -5.98 -8.85
C PRO A 209 -8.89 -5.16 -8.26
N GLN A 210 -8.59 -4.33 -7.26
CA GLN A 210 -9.56 -3.38 -6.68
C GLN A 210 -9.84 -2.19 -7.60
N GLU A 211 -8.83 -1.76 -8.36
CA GLU A 211 -9.00 -0.75 -9.43
C GLU A 211 -9.07 -1.44 -10.79
N ASP A 212 -9.74 -0.81 -11.74
CA ASP A 212 -9.74 -1.27 -13.13
C ASP A 212 -8.37 -1.00 -13.78
N MET A 213 -7.44 -1.93 -13.54
CA MET A 213 -6.09 -1.84 -14.08
C MET A 213 -6.04 -2.00 -15.59
N GLY A 214 -6.96 -2.79 -16.15
CA GLY A 214 -7.09 -2.95 -17.60
C GLY A 214 -7.47 -1.64 -18.30
N ALA A 215 -8.44 -0.89 -17.77
CA ALA A 215 -8.79 0.43 -18.29
C ALA A 215 -7.61 1.40 -18.16
N GLN A 216 -6.91 1.43 -17.02
CA GLN A 216 -5.71 2.26 -16.87
C GLN A 216 -4.62 1.90 -17.89
N LEU A 217 -4.42 0.62 -18.18
CA LEU A 217 -3.43 0.19 -19.16
C LEU A 217 -3.72 0.74 -20.56
N THR A 218 -5.00 0.83 -20.94
CA THR A 218 -5.39 1.36 -22.27
C THR A 218 -5.15 2.86 -22.44
N GLU A 219 -4.98 3.58 -21.31
CA GLU A 219 -4.70 5.02 -21.31
C GLU A 219 -3.20 5.33 -21.36
N LEU A 220 -2.33 4.32 -21.17
CA LEU A 220 -0.88 4.50 -21.16
C LEU A 220 -0.29 4.41 -22.57
N GLU A 221 0.58 5.35 -22.90
CA GLU A 221 1.35 5.30 -24.14
C GLU A 221 2.59 4.41 -23.97
N GLN A 222 2.71 3.37 -24.80
CA GLN A 222 3.87 2.46 -24.85
C GLN A 222 4.34 1.93 -23.47
N PRO A 223 3.46 1.32 -22.64
CA PRO A 223 3.85 0.79 -21.34
C PRO A 223 4.89 -0.32 -21.50
N SER A 224 5.89 -0.35 -20.60
CA SER A 224 6.90 -1.42 -20.57
C SER A 224 6.25 -2.79 -20.33
N GLU A 225 6.95 -3.89 -20.66
CA GLU A 225 6.47 -5.26 -20.39
C GLU A 225 6.11 -5.47 -18.92
N LEU A 226 6.91 -4.93 -18.00
CA LEU A 226 6.62 -5.02 -16.56
C LEU A 226 5.34 -4.27 -16.19
N VAL A 227 5.11 -3.07 -16.72
CA VAL A 227 3.87 -2.33 -16.50
C VAL A 227 2.68 -3.10 -17.07
N GLN A 228 2.81 -3.64 -18.28
CA GLN A 228 1.78 -4.49 -18.89
C GLN A 228 1.44 -5.69 -17.99
N GLN A 229 2.45 -6.41 -17.48
CA GLN A 229 2.24 -7.52 -16.54
C GLN A 229 1.51 -7.04 -15.28
N LEU A 230 2.01 -5.96 -14.65
CA LEU A 230 1.46 -5.46 -13.38
C LEU A 230 0.02 -4.96 -13.53
N LEU A 231 -0.37 -4.46 -14.69
CA LEU A 231 -1.74 -4.04 -14.97
C LEU A 231 -2.61 -5.15 -15.60
N GLY A 232 -2.11 -6.39 -15.59
CA GLY A 232 -2.89 -7.57 -15.96
C GLY A 232 -2.96 -7.88 -17.45
N ALA A 233 -2.12 -7.26 -18.29
CA ALA A 233 -2.02 -7.67 -19.69
C ALA A 233 -1.55 -9.13 -19.78
N GLY A 234 -2.23 -9.91 -20.58
CA GLY A 234 -1.87 -11.32 -20.78
C GLY A 234 -2.22 -12.21 -19.58
N GLN A 235 -3.01 -11.76 -18.63
CA GLN A 235 -3.63 -12.65 -17.64
C GLN A 235 -4.48 -13.68 -18.38
N HIS A 236 -3.92 -14.88 -18.49
CA HIS A 236 -4.63 -15.96 -19.12
C HIS A 236 -5.73 -16.46 -18.19
N ARG A 237 -6.94 -16.54 -18.71
CA ARG A 237 -7.96 -17.41 -18.08
C ARG A 237 -7.33 -18.79 -17.93
N PRO A 238 -7.55 -19.48 -16.78
CA PRO A 238 -7.07 -20.83 -16.62
C PRO A 238 -7.45 -21.66 -17.85
N ARG A 239 -6.47 -22.23 -18.52
CA ARG A 239 -6.77 -23.16 -19.63
C ARG A 239 -7.46 -24.35 -19.02
N THR A 240 -8.55 -24.79 -19.60
CA THR A 240 -9.16 -26.07 -19.23
C THR A 240 -8.12 -27.16 -19.47
N VAL A 241 -7.91 -27.99 -18.45
CA VAL A 241 -7.04 -29.20 -18.61
C VAL A 241 -7.62 -30.02 -19.74
N GLY A 242 -6.90 -30.18 -20.88
CA GLY A 242 -7.34 -30.95 -22.04
C GLY A 242 -7.74 -30.12 -23.26
N GLY A 243 -7.50 -28.82 -23.30
CA GLY A 243 -7.64 -27.98 -24.51
C GLY A 243 -6.33 -27.79 -25.23
#